data_69aade7c760682dc9cd9183bb3d13e24
#
_entry.id   69aade7c760682dc9cd9183bb3d13e24
#
_cell.length_a   1.000
_cell.length_b   1.000
_cell.length_c   1.000
_cell.angle_alpha   90.00
_cell.angle_beta   90.00
_cell.angle_gamma   90.00
#
_symmetry.space_group_name_H-M   'P 1'
#
loop_
_entity.id
_entity.type
_entity.pdbx_description
1 polymer ?
#
loop_
_entity_poly.entity_id
_entity_poly.type
_entity_poly.pdbx_seq_one_letter_code
_entity_poly.pdbx_strand_id
1 'polypeptide(L)'
;IRSGRRTLALELRGGRVIVRAPYRTSQAAIDRFVAVHADWIARGLAKQEARAAAHPEPTDAERAAYIRQAKAYLPQRVAYYSERMGLYPTQVRITGARTRFGSCSSQGHICFSWRLMQYPPEAIDYVVVHELAHLRYMNHGAEFYALIARYLPDWKTRRALLRA
;
A
#
# COMPACT_ATOMS: atom_id res chain seq x y z
N ILE A 1 -2.88 -15.81 17.68
CA ILE A 1 -1.87 -15.07 18.45
C ILE A 1 -2.56 -14.44 19.66
N ARG A 2 -2.13 -14.75 20.88
CA ARG A 2 -2.65 -14.17 22.12
C ARG A 2 -1.74 -13.06 22.63
N SER A 3 -2.32 -11.97 23.14
CA SER A 3 -1.56 -10.81 23.64
C SER A 3 -2.37 -10.00 24.66
N GLY A 4 -1.80 -8.96 25.24
CA GLY A 4 -2.43 -8.05 26.22
C GLY A 4 -3.51 -7.11 25.64
N ARG A 5 -3.95 -7.30 24.42
CA ARG A 5 -5.01 -6.51 23.75
C ARG A 5 -6.38 -6.72 24.41
N ARG A 6 -7.30 -5.78 24.20
CA ARG A 6 -8.65 -5.82 24.77
C ARG A 6 -9.71 -6.40 23.84
N THR A 7 -9.43 -6.51 22.52
CA THR A 7 -10.41 -6.92 21.50
C THR A 7 -9.88 -8.03 20.60
N LEU A 8 -10.80 -8.84 20.04
CA LEU A 8 -10.49 -9.75 18.95
C LEU A 8 -10.22 -8.96 17.65
N ALA A 9 -9.30 -9.42 16.83
CA ALA A 9 -9.12 -8.91 15.47
C ALA A 9 -8.72 -10.03 14.51
N LEU A 10 -9.15 -9.89 13.25
CA LEU A 10 -8.75 -10.73 12.13
C LEU A 10 -7.74 -9.97 11.27
N GLU A 11 -6.74 -10.70 10.83
CA GLU A 11 -5.73 -10.23 9.87
C GLU A 11 -5.56 -11.32 8.80
N LEU A 12 -5.57 -10.92 7.53
CA LEU A 12 -5.25 -11.80 6.41
C LEU A 12 -3.84 -11.47 5.93
N ARG A 13 -2.92 -12.41 6.04
CA ARG A 13 -1.53 -12.19 5.67
C ARG A 13 -0.93 -13.41 4.97
N GLY A 14 -0.51 -13.23 3.70
CA GLY A 14 0.14 -14.30 2.93
C GLY A 14 -0.73 -15.56 2.80
N GLY A 15 -2.02 -15.39 2.48
CA GLY A 15 -2.98 -16.50 2.35
C GLY A 15 -3.38 -17.15 3.69
N ARG A 16 -2.97 -16.58 4.83
CA ARG A 16 -3.29 -17.12 6.17
C ARG A 16 -4.23 -16.19 6.92
N VAL A 17 -5.14 -16.80 7.68
CA VAL A 17 -6.01 -16.10 8.63
C VAL A 17 -5.31 -16.06 9.98
N ILE A 18 -5.04 -14.86 10.49
CA ILE A 18 -4.44 -14.65 11.79
C ILE A 18 -5.49 -14.04 12.71
N VAL A 19 -5.84 -14.75 13.78
CA VAL A 19 -6.70 -14.22 14.83
C VAL A 19 -5.81 -13.70 15.96
N ARG A 20 -5.98 -12.44 16.29
CA ARG A 20 -5.35 -11.82 17.47
C ARG A 20 -6.39 -11.70 18.58
N ALA A 21 -6.12 -12.29 19.73
CA ALA A 21 -7.06 -12.39 20.86
C ALA A 21 -6.42 -11.93 22.18
N PRO A 22 -7.23 -11.42 23.14
CA PRO A 22 -6.80 -11.27 24.52
C PRO A 22 -6.38 -12.62 25.14
N TYR A 23 -5.47 -12.59 26.10
CA TYR A 23 -4.98 -13.83 26.77
C TYR A 23 -6.10 -14.70 27.33
N ARG A 24 -7.15 -14.09 27.92
CA ARG A 24 -8.25 -14.79 28.60
C ARG A 24 -9.42 -15.18 27.68
N THR A 25 -9.32 -14.99 26.36
CA THR A 25 -10.40 -15.34 25.43
C THR A 25 -10.48 -16.86 25.28
N SER A 26 -11.67 -17.43 25.45
CA SER A 26 -11.89 -18.87 25.24
C SER A 26 -11.77 -19.25 23.78
N GLN A 27 -11.41 -20.51 23.50
CA GLN A 27 -11.34 -21.01 22.12
C GLN A 27 -12.70 -20.91 21.43
N ALA A 28 -13.79 -21.26 22.11
CA ALA A 28 -15.14 -21.16 21.58
C ALA A 28 -15.54 -19.72 21.16
N ALA A 29 -15.05 -18.71 21.89
CA ALA A 29 -15.27 -17.31 21.51
C ALA A 29 -14.49 -16.92 20.24
N ILE A 30 -13.26 -17.43 20.08
CA ILE A 30 -12.46 -17.26 18.88
C ILE A 30 -13.12 -17.92 17.68
N ASP A 31 -13.60 -19.16 17.84
CA ASP A 31 -14.22 -19.92 16.76
C ASP A 31 -15.52 -19.26 16.28
N ARG A 32 -16.37 -18.79 17.21
CA ARG A 32 -17.56 -18.00 16.86
C ARG A 32 -17.19 -16.70 16.13
N PHE A 33 -16.16 -16.01 16.57
CA PHE A 33 -15.71 -14.78 15.93
C PHE A 33 -15.23 -15.04 14.51
N VAL A 34 -14.51 -16.12 14.27
CA VAL A 34 -14.08 -16.55 12.92
C VAL A 34 -15.29 -16.91 12.07
N ALA A 35 -16.25 -17.70 12.62
CA ALA A 35 -17.44 -18.10 11.89
C ALA A 35 -18.31 -16.93 11.42
N VAL A 36 -18.53 -15.94 12.30
CA VAL A 36 -19.28 -14.71 11.94
C VAL A 36 -18.60 -13.91 10.81
N HIS A 37 -17.28 -14.02 10.67
CA HIS A 37 -16.51 -13.30 9.67
C HIS A 37 -16.10 -14.19 8.47
N ALA A 38 -16.69 -15.39 8.33
CA ALA A 38 -16.30 -16.37 7.29
C ALA A 38 -16.35 -15.79 5.86
N ASP A 39 -17.42 -15.07 5.53
CA ASP A 39 -17.58 -14.43 4.22
C ASP A 39 -16.53 -13.35 3.96
N TRP A 40 -16.20 -12.55 4.97
CA TRP A 40 -15.15 -11.54 4.87
C TRP A 40 -13.79 -12.20 4.65
N ILE A 41 -13.50 -13.29 5.37
CA ILE A 41 -12.29 -14.10 5.22
C ILE A 41 -12.20 -14.67 3.81
N ALA A 42 -13.26 -15.32 3.32
CA ALA A 42 -13.29 -15.95 2.00
C ALA A 42 -13.03 -14.91 0.88
N ARG A 43 -13.76 -13.78 0.91
CA ARG A 43 -13.55 -12.69 -0.05
C ARG A 43 -12.13 -12.11 0.02
N GLY A 44 -11.60 -11.96 1.23
CA GLY A 44 -10.26 -11.43 1.43
C GLY A 44 -9.15 -12.35 0.93
N LEU A 45 -9.28 -13.65 1.15
CA LEU A 45 -8.35 -14.67 0.64
C LEU A 45 -8.42 -14.77 -0.88
N ALA A 46 -9.61 -14.85 -1.47
CA ALA A 46 -9.80 -14.87 -2.92
C ALA A 46 -9.18 -13.63 -3.60
N LYS A 47 -9.34 -12.45 -2.97
CA LYS A 47 -8.71 -11.23 -3.47
C LYS A 47 -7.19 -11.26 -3.40
N GLN A 48 -6.62 -11.83 -2.32
CA GLN A 48 -5.16 -11.99 -2.21
C GLN A 48 -4.63 -12.97 -3.25
N GLU A 49 -5.35 -14.06 -3.49
CA GLU A 49 -5.00 -15.06 -4.50
C GLU A 49 -5.07 -14.49 -5.92
N ALA A 50 -6.16 -13.82 -6.27
CA ALA A 50 -6.30 -13.14 -7.56
C ALA A 50 -5.17 -12.12 -7.79
N ARG A 51 -4.82 -11.34 -6.77
CA ARG A 51 -3.70 -10.41 -6.84
C ARG A 51 -2.34 -11.10 -6.98
N ALA A 52 -2.14 -12.23 -6.30
CA ALA A 52 -0.91 -13.00 -6.43
C ALA A 52 -0.78 -13.65 -7.82
N ALA A 53 -1.89 -14.05 -8.41
CA ALA A 53 -1.94 -14.57 -9.77
C ALA A 53 -1.67 -13.49 -10.83
N ALA A 54 -2.24 -12.28 -10.64
CA ALA A 54 -2.01 -11.14 -11.53
C ALA A 54 -0.58 -10.59 -11.42
N HIS A 55 0.01 -10.65 -10.22
CA HIS A 55 1.36 -10.15 -9.94
C HIS A 55 2.17 -11.22 -9.20
N PRO A 56 2.64 -12.27 -9.91
CA PRO A 56 3.45 -13.32 -9.32
C PRO A 56 4.75 -12.75 -8.73
N GLU A 57 5.29 -13.41 -7.71
CA GLU A 57 6.58 -13.01 -7.15
C GLU A 57 7.65 -13.16 -8.22
N PRO A 58 8.35 -12.08 -8.55
CA PRO A 58 9.39 -12.12 -9.57
C PRO A 58 10.59 -12.96 -9.11
N THR A 59 11.27 -13.55 -10.05
CA THR A 59 12.57 -14.17 -9.85
C THR A 59 13.59 -13.17 -9.28
N ASP A 60 14.72 -13.65 -8.77
CA ASP A 60 15.76 -12.78 -8.24
C ASP A 60 16.34 -11.83 -9.30
N ALA A 61 16.46 -12.29 -10.55
CA ALA A 61 16.91 -11.48 -11.68
C ALA A 61 15.92 -10.38 -12.04
N GLU A 62 14.64 -10.71 -12.14
CA GLU A 62 13.56 -9.73 -12.40
C GLU A 62 13.44 -8.73 -11.26
N ARG A 63 13.53 -9.20 -10.00
CA ARG A 63 13.53 -8.31 -8.83
C ARG A 63 14.69 -7.32 -8.88
N ALA A 64 15.89 -7.78 -9.22
CA ALA A 64 17.04 -6.89 -9.39
C ALA A 64 16.83 -5.88 -10.51
N ALA A 65 16.20 -6.28 -11.62
CA ALA A 65 15.84 -5.38 -12.71
C ALA A 65 14.81 -4.33 -12.26
N TYR A 66 13.74 -4.72 -11.58
CA TYR A 66 12.73 -3.78 -11.04
C TYR A 66 13.33 -2.81 -10.02
N ILE A 67 14.26 -3.25 -9.16
CA ILE A 67 14.95 -2.36 -8.23
C ILE A 67 15.79 -1.32 -8.98
N ARG A 68 16.53 -1.73 -10.02
CA ARG A 68 17.30 -0.78 -10.85
C ARG A 68 16.38 0.22 -11.54
N GLN A 69 15.30 -0.26 -12.16
CA GLN A 69 14.28 0.58 -12.80
C GLN A 69 13.65 1.58 -11.82
N ALA A 70 13.25 1.11 -10.64
CA ALA A 70 12.66 1.97 -9.61
C ALA A 70 13.61 3.06 -9.14
N LYS A 71 14.90 2.74 -8.95
CA LYS A 71 15.94 3.72 -8.57
C LYS A 71 16.19 4.76 -9.64
N ALA A 72 16.05 4.42 -10.92
CA ALA A 72 16.19 5.35 -12.02
C ALA A 72 14.92 6.18 -12.25
N TYR A 73 13.76 5.56 -12.27
CA TYR A 73 12.50 6.17 -12.71
C TYR A 73 11.79 6.99 -11.61
N LEU A 74 11.66 6.44 -10.39
CA LEU A 74 10.87 7.09 -9.35
C LEU A 74 11.42 8.46 -8.91
N PRO A 75 12.74 8.67 -8.75
CA PRO A 75 13.26 9.99 -8.42
C PRO A 75 12.93 11.04 -9.48
N GLN A 76 12.93 10.67 -10.77
CA GLN A 76 12.56 11.58 -11.86
C GLN A 76 11.08 11.97 -11.79
N ARG A 77 10.19 11.00 -11.51
CA ARG A 77 8.76 11.29 -11.32
C ARG A 77 8.50 12.15 -10.08
N VAL A 78 9.23 11.90 -9.00
CA VAL A 78 9.16 12.73 -7.78
C VAL A 78 9.60 14.15 -8.10
N ALA A 79 10.73 14.36 -8.77
CA ALA A 79 11.21 15.68 -9.14
C ALA A 79 10.17 16.43 -10.01
N TYR A 80 9.65 15.75 -11.05
CA TYR A 80 8.64 16.31 -11.95
C TYR A 80 7.39 16.81 -11.22
N TYR A 81 6.85 16.01 -10.29
CA TYR A 81 5.65 16.41 -9.53
C TYR A 81 5.98 17.36 -8.37
N SER A 82 7.17 17.26 -7.78
CA SER A 82 7.62 18.21 -6.74
C SER A 82 7.64 19.65 -7.24
N GLU A 83 8.19 19.88 -8.43
CA GLU A 83 8.20 21.20 -9.06
C GLU A 83 6.79 21.73 -9.31
N ARG A 84 5.88 20.88 -9.81
CA ARG A 84 4.49 21.26 -10.12
C ARG A 84 3.66 21.52 -8.87
N MET A 85 3.89 20.76 -7.81
CA MET A 85 3.14 20.84 -6.56
C MET A 85 3.74 21.84 -5.56
N GLY A 86 5.01 22.23 -5.74
CA GLY A 86 5.77 23.03 -4.77
C GLY A 86 6.02 22.24 -3.47
N LEU A 87 6.11 20.90 -3.55
CA LEU A 87 6.28 20.00 -2.42
C LEU A 87 7.52 19.14 -2.63
N TYR A 88 8.52 19.31 -1.75
CA TYR A 88 9.81 18.66 -1.90
C TYR A 88 10.09 17.73 -0.71
N PRO A 89 10.23 16.41 -0.95
CA PRO A 89 10.59 15.48 0.10
C PRO A 89 12.04 15.70 0.54
N THR A 90 12.30 15.48 1.83
CA THR A 90 13.67 15.55 2.38
C THR A 90 14.50 14.33 1.98
N GLN A 91 13.84 13.20 1.71
CA GLN A 91 14.49 11.98 1.27
C GLN A 91 13.54 11.09 0.47
N VAL A 92 14.06 10.42 -0.55
CA VAL A 92 13.36 9.37 -1.31
C VAL A 92 14.14 8.06 -1.19
N ARG A 93 13.46 6.98 -0.81
CA ARG A 93 14.04 5.62 -0.70
C ARG A 93 13.23 4.59 -1.46
N ILE A 94 13.92 3.62 -2.05
CA ILE A 94 13.30 2.44 -2.66
C ILE A 94 13.39 1.27 -1.67
N THR A 95 12.26 0.61 -1.44
CA THR A 95 12.10 -0.49 -0.47
C THR A 95 11.50 -1.72 -1.12
N GLY A 96 11.48 -2.83 -0.39
CA GLY A 96 10.80 -4.08 -0.80
C GLY A 96 9.45 -4.29 -0.13
N ALA A 97 8.76 -3.24 0.32
CA ALA A 97 7.48 -3.37 1.01
C ALA A 97 6.45 -4.12 0.16
N ARG A 98 5.76 -5.10 0.77
CA ARG A 98 4.76 -5.96 0.11
C ARG A 98 3.33 -5.47 0.29
N THR A 99 3.06 -4.73 1.35
CA THR A 99 1.71 -4.34 1.77
C THR A 99 1.32 -2.92 1.39
N ARG A 100 2.29 -2.13 0.90
CA ARG A 100 2.10 -0.73 0.51
C ARG A 100 3.03 -0.36 -0.64
N PHE A 101 2.57 0.51 -1.52
CA PHE A 101 3.36 1.00 -2.65
C PHE A 101 4.23 2.20 -2.29
N GLY A 102 3.76 3.03 -1.35
CA GLY A 102 4.48 4.17 -0.85
C GLY A 102 4.23 4.41 0.63
N SER A 103 4.96 5.34 1.22
CA SER A 103 4.72 5.92 2.53
C SER A 103 5.48 7.23 2.68
N CYS A 104 4.87 8.21 3.37
CA CYS A 104 5.49 9.46 3.76
C CYS A 104 5.52 9.57 5.27
N SER A 105 6.64 9.99 5.85
CA SER A 105 6.77 10.28 7.27
C SER A 105 6.52 11.77 7.55
N SER A 106 6.26 12.11 8.82
CA SER A 106 6.15 13.51 9.27
C SER A 106 7.43 14.33 9.08
N GLN A 107 8.56 13.67 8.87
CA GLN A 107 9.85 14.31 8.55
C GLN A 107 10.05 14.55 7.04
N GLY A 108 9.06 14.24 6.21
CA GLY A 108 9.14 14.40 4.76
C GLY A 108 9.95 13.31 4.06
N HIS A 109 10.21 12.17 4.71
CA HIS A 109 10.86 11.03 4.06
C HIS A 109 9.81 10.22 3.30
N ILE A 110 9.99 10.04 2.01
CA ILE A 110 9.13 9.22 1.17
C ILE A 110 9.84 7.91 0.83
N CYS A 111 9.14 6.79 1.01
CA CYS A 111 9.59 5.47 0.59
C CYS A 111 8.64 4.94 -0.49
N PHE A 112 9.19 4.34 -1.55
CA PHE A 112 8.43 3.62 -2.57
C PHE A 112 8.84 2.15 -2.61
N SER A 113 7.89 1.26 -2.85
CA SER A 113 8.19 -0.14 -3.14
C SER A 113 8.61 -0.29 -4.60
N TRP A 114 9.71 -1.02 -4.85
CA TRP A 114 10.10 -1.37 -6.22
C TRP A 114 9.00 -2.15 -6.97
N ARG A 115 8.08 -2.81 -6.24
CA ARG A 115 6.93 -3.53 -6.82
C ARG A 115 5.99 -2.62 -7.61
N LEU A 116 6.09 -1.33 -7.40
CA LEU A 116 5.36 -0.34 -8.17
C LEU A 116 5.73 -0.37 -9.67
N MET A 117 6.93 -0.88 -10.01
CA MET A 117 7.36 -1.05 -11.41
C MET A 117 6.60 -2.16 -12.17
N GLN A 118 5.80 -2.96 -11.48
CA GLN A 118 4.91 -3.96 -12.10
C GLN A 118 3.58 -3.35 -12.58
N TYR A 119 3.37 -2.06 -12.35
CA TYR A 119 2.15 -1.33 -12.68
C TYR A 119 2.38 -0.30 -13.78
N PRO A 120 1.33 0.11 -14.51
CA PRO A 120 1.46 1.10 -15.57
C PRO A 120 1.86 2.48 -15.04
N PRO A 121 2.49 3.33 -15.88
CA PRO A 121 2.98 4.66 -15.49
C PRO A 121 1.94 5.54 -14.81
N GLU A 122 0.68 5.46 -15.22
CA GLU A 122 -0.42 6.23 -14.65
C GLU A 122 -0.68 5.86 -13.18
N ALA A 123 -0.56 4.57 -12.83
CA ALA A 123 -0.66 4.10 -11.46
C ALA A 123 0.54 4.54 -10.62
N ILE A 124 1.73 4.53 -11.22
CA ILE A 124 2.97 5.02 -10.58
C ILE A 124 2.84 6.50 -10.25
N ASP A 125 2.41 7.30 -11.20
CA ASP A 125 2.20 8.74 -11.04
C ASP A 125 1.20 9.05 -9.91
N TYR A 126 0.11 8.27 -9.84
CA TYR A 126 -0.84 8.42 -8.74
C TYR A 126 -0.17 8.18 -7.37
N VAL A 127 0.66 7.14 -7.24
CA VAL A 127 1.35 6.87 -5.97
C VAL A 127 2.35 7.98 -5.64
N VAL A 128 3.09 8.48 -6.64
CA VAL A 128 4.04 9.60 -6.43
C VAL A 128 3.32 10.84 -5.94
N VAL A 129 2.24 11.25 -6.60
CA VAL A 129 1.44 12.44 -6.21
C VAL A 129 0.78 12.22 -4.84
N HIS A 130 0.32 11.00 -4.54
CA HIS A 130 -0.24 10.62 -3.24
C HIS A 130 0.76 10.81 -2.10
N GLU A 131 1.98 10.31 -2.26
CA GLU A 131 3.01 10.45 -1.23
C GLU A 131 3.51 11.90 -1.10
N LEU A 132 3.60 12.65 -2.18
CA LEU A 132 3.90 14.08 -2.15
C LEU A 132 2.81 14.89 -1.45
N ALA A 133 1.53 14.53 -1.66
CA ALA A 133 0.42 15.21 -0.98
C ALA A 133 0.48 15.03 0.55
N HIS A 134 1.05 13.94 1.05
CA HIS A 134 1.30 13.73 2.47
C HIS A 134 2.31 14.70 3.09
N LEU A 135 3.17 15.35 2.31
CA LEU A 135 4.03 16.41 2.82
C LEU A 135 3.22 17.61 3.33
N ARG A 136 1.99 17.77 2.89
CA ARG A 136 1.08 18.85 3.30
C ARG A 136 -0.07 18.37 4.17
N TYR A 137 -0.64 17.22 3.86
CA TYR A 137 -1.81 16.65 4.53
C TYR A 137 -1.53 15.21 4.94
N MET A 138 -1.26 14.97 6.21
CA MET A 138 -0.98 13.61 6.72
C MET A 138 -2.23 12.71 6.72
N ASN A 139 -3.43 13.30 6.74
CA ASN A 139 -4.70 12.59 6.75
C ASN A 139 -5.32 12.57 5.35
N HIS A 140 -6.00 11.46 5.01
CA HIS A 140 -6.74 11.30 3.75
C HIS A 140 -8.10 12.02 3.77
N GLY A 141 -8.14 13.28 4.17
CA GLY A 141 -9.35 14.12 4.21
C GLY A 141 -9.72 14.72 2.84
N ALA A 142 -10.73 15.56 2.81
CA ALA A 142 -11.21 16.22 1.58
C ALA A 142 -10.11 17.06 0.91
N GLU A 143 -9.34 17.82 1.70
CA GLU A 143 -8.25 18.66 1.21
C GLU A 143 -7.10 17.86 0.59
N PHE A 144 -6.79 16.70 1.16
CA PHE A 144 -5.81 15.75 0.61
C PHE A 144 -6.21 15.31 -0.80
N TYR A 145 -7.47 14.85 -0.97
CA TYR A 145 -7.93 14.40 -2.28
C TYR A 145 -8.18 15.57 -3.26
N ALA A 146 -8.53 16.75 -2.78
CA ALA A 146 -8.62 17.95 -3.60
C ALA A 146 -7.25 18.35 -4.18
N LEU A 147 -6.19 18.25 -3.35
CA LEU A 147 -4.83 18.49 -3.81
C LEU A 147 -4.42 17.47 -4.89
N ILE A 148 -4.67 16.18 -4.69
CA ILE A 148 -4.39 15.16 -5.71
C ILE A 148 -5.16 15.46 -7.01
N ALA A 149 -6.47 15.74 -6.91
CA ALA A 149 -7.34 16.00 -8.06
C ALA A 149 -6.89 17.21 -8.89
N ARG A 150 -6.24 18.20 -8.27
CA ARG A 150 -5.67 19.38 -8.96
C ARG A 150 -4.57 18.99 -9.96
N TYR A 151 -3.78 17.96 -9.66
CA TYR A 151 -2.65 17.52 -10.51
C TYR A 151 -2.97 16.27 -11.30
N LEU A 152 -3.90 15.46 -10.82
CA LEU A 152 -4.39 14.24 -11.47
C LEU A 152 -5.92 14.21 -11.38
N PRO A 153 -6.64 14.89 -12.29
CA PRO A 153 -8.12 14.92 -12.25
C PRO A 153 -8.74 13.52 -12.33
N ASP A 154 -8.08 12.59 -13.01
CA ASP A 154 -8.45 11.18 -13.20
C ASP A 154 -7.88 10.23 -12.12
N TRP A 155 -7.49 10.75 -10.95
CA TRP A 155 -6.83 9.99 -9.91
C TRP A 155 -7.57 8.73 -9.46
N LYS A 156 -8.92 8.72 -9.52
CA LYS A 156 -9.73 7.55 -9.14
C LYS A 156 -9.49 6.39 -10.10
N THR A 157 -9.42 6.67 -11.40
CA THR A 157 -9.11 5.69 -12.45
C THR A 157 -7.69 5.16 -12.28
N ARG A 158 -6.71 6.05 -12.09
CA ARG A 158 -5.30 5.67 -11.85
C ARG A 158 -5.15 4.81 -10.61
N ARG A 159 -5.83 5.16 -9.52
CA ARG A 159 -5.86 4.35 -8.30
C ARG A 159 -6.45 2.96 -8.52
N ALA A 160 -7.44 2.83 -9.38
CA ALA A 160 -8.06 1.54 -9.68
C ALA A 160 -7.06 0.56 -10.32
N LEU A 161 -6.11 1.04 -11.13
CA LEU A 161 -5.06 0.23 -11.75
C LEU A 161 -4.16 -0.50 -10.72
N LEU A 162 -4.06 0.02 -9.49
CA LEU A 162 -3.30 -0.64 -8.40
C LEU A 162 -4.05 -1.83 -7.78
N ARG A 163 -5.29 -2.06 -8.17
CA ARG A 163 -6.15 -3.14 -7.65
C ARG A 163 -6.35 -4.28 -8.65
N ALA A 164 -5.92 -4.03 -9.89
CA ALA A 164 -5.95 -5.00 -10.97
C ALA A 164 -4.96 -6.14 -10.71
#